data_3e4c8d876fd9514a6fae588ff2be959e
#
_entry.id   3e4c8d876fd9514a6fae588ff2be959e
#
_cell.length_a   1.000
_cell.length_b   1.000
_cell.length_c   1.000
_cell.angle_alpha   90.00
_cell.angle_beta   90.00
_cell.angle_gamma   90.00
#
_symmetry.space_group_name_H-M   'P 1'
#
loop_
_entity.id
_entity.type
_entity.pdbx_description
1 polymer ?
#
loop_
_entity_poly.entity_id
_entity_poly.type
_entity_poly.pdbx_seq_one_letter_code
_entity_poly.pdbx_strand_id
1 'polypeptide(L)'
;MAETTVRSLFRTPPQADLSGVKVSGWVRTMRESKAFAFIELSDGTFFKPLQLVLEEDSLPEYKEMTRRIGVGASVSAEGTLILTPDAKQPFELKVTSLQVLGESPSDYPLQKKRHTLEYLRTIQHLRPRANLFQCAFRVRSIAAQAVHRFMHDRGF
;
A
#
# COMPACT_ATOMS: atom_id res chain seq x y z
N MET A 1 -0.94 18.44 7.60
CA MET A 1 -1.39 18.17 6.22
C MET A 1 -2.36 17.00 6.23
N ALA A 2 -3.36 16.99 5.35
CA ALA A 2 -4.25 15.85 5.22
C ALA A 2 -3.47 14.66 4.61
N GLU A 3 -3.72 13.46 5.10
CA GLU A 3 -3.09 12.24 4.61
C GLU A 3 -3.63 11.91 3.21
N THR A 4 -2.73 11.61 2.28
CA THR A 4 -3.08 11.31 0.89
C THR A 4 -3.35 9.81 0.75
N THR A 5 -4.45 9.44 0.10
CA THR A 5 -4.75 8.02 -0.15
C THR A 5 -4.10 7.54 -1.45
N VAL A 6 -3.68 6.27 -1.49
CA VAL A 6 -3.15 5.65 -2.71
C VAL A 6 -4.18 5.71 -3.85
N ARG A 7 -5.48 5.55 -3.52
CA ARG A 7 -6.56 5.68 -4.50
C ARG A 7 -6.61 7.06 -5.16
N SER A 8 -6.45 8.15 -4.39
CA SER A 8 -6.50 9.51 -4.95
C SER A 8 -5.37 9.72 -5.94
N LEU A 9 -4.16 9.26 -5.64
CA LEU A 9 -3.00 9.37 -6.53
C LEU A 9 -3.21 8.63 -7.87
N PHE A 10 -3.80 7.42 -7.83
CA PHE A 10 -4.05 6.66 -9.05
C PHE A 10 -5.28 7.12 -9.84
N ARG A 11 -6.28 7.73 -9.20
CA ARG A 11 -7.47 8.24 -9.88
C ARG A 11 -7.29 9.61 -10.49
N THR A 12 -6.51 10.43 -9.83
CA THR A 12 -6.17 11.78 -10.27
C THR A 12 -4.64 11.92 -10.21
N PRO A 13 -3.91 11.28 -11.16
CA PRO A 13 -2.46 11.35 -11.18
C PRO A 13 -2.00 12.80 -11.28
N PRO A 14 -0.98 13.20 -10.52
CA PRO A 14 -0.39 14.52 -10.68
C PRO A 14 0.26 14.65 -12.06
N GLN A 15 0.26 15.86 -12.59
CA GLN A 15 0.89 16.16 -13.90
C GLN A 15 2.34 16.62 -13.76
N ALA A 16 2.80 16.86 -12.55
CA ALA A 16 4.17 17.22 -12.19
C ALA A 16 4.53 16.58 -10.84
N ASP A 17 5.81 16.61 -10.52
CA ASP A 17 6.30 16.15 -9.22
C ASP A 17 5.62 16.92 -8.08
N LEU A 18 5.22 16.21 -7.04
CA LEU A 18 4.45 16.76 -5.93
C LEU A 18 5.20 16.53 -4.61
N SER A 19 5.64 17.61 -3.96
CA SER A 19 6.31 17.55 -2.67
C SER A 19 5.33 17.51 -1.50
N GLY A 20 5.79 17.02 -0.34
CA GLY A 20 5.02 16.98 0.90
C GLY A 20 3.85 15.97 0.88
N VAL A 21 3.97 14.92 0.06
CA VAL A 21 2.98 13.84 0.04
C VAL A 21 3.20 12.93 1.25
N LYS A 22 2.16 12.80 2.07
CA LYS A 22 2.16 11.90 3.22
C LYS A 22 1.18 10.75 3.00
N VAL A 23 1.68 9.52 3.19
CA VAL A 23 0.91 8.29 3.04
C VAL A 23 1.20 7.34 4.20
N SER A 24 0.20 6.60 4.64
CA SER A 24 0.36 5.54 5.63
C SER A 24 -0.25 4.24 5.14
N GLY A 25 0.29 3.11 5.56
CA GLY A 25 -0.23 1.80 5.13
C GLY A 25 0.65 0.66 5.55
N TRP A 26 0.38 -0.49 4.95
CA TRP A 26 1.08 -1.75 5.21
C TRP A 26 2.06 -2.08 4.11
N VAL A 27 3.23 -2.55 4.52
CA VAL A 27 4.27 -3.06 3.63
C VAL A 27 3.81 -4.39 3.02
N ARG A 28 3.68 -4.45 1.71
CA ARG A 28 3.35 -5.67 0.96
C ARG A 28 4.59 -6.43 0.53
N THR A 29 5.57 -5.70 0.06
CA THR A 29 6.88 -6.24 -0.29
C THR A 29 7.95 -5.21 0.03
N MET A 30 9.12 -5.69 0.36
CA MET A 30 10.32 -4.89 0.50
C MET A 30 11.46 -5.57 -0.26
N ARG A 31 12.25 -4.77 -0.94
CA ARG A 31 13.48 -5.20 -1.61
C ARG A 31 14.56 -4.21 -1.24
N GLU A 32 15.64 -4.70 -0.68
CA GLU A 32 16.80 -3.91 -0.32
C GLU A 32 17.92 -4.12 -1.34
N SER A 33 18.58 -3.06 -1.70
CA SER A 33 19.81 -2.99 -2.48
C SER A 33 20.83 -2.17 -1.67
N LYS A 34 22.10 -2.11 -2.10
CA LYS A 34 23.19 -1.52 -1.31
C LYS A 34 22.90 -0.13 -0.74
N ALA A 35 22.30 0.77 -1.53
CA ALA A 35 22.01 2.15 -1.15
C ALA A 35 20.53 2.52 -1.22
N PHE A 36 19.67 1.57 -1.62
CA PHE A 36 18.25 1.81 -1.85
C PHE A 36 17.39 0.70 -1.27
N ALA A 37 16.22 1.05 -0.75
CA ALA A 37 15.18 0.09 -0.48
C ALA A 37 13.88 0.50 -1.21
N PHE A 38 13.21 -0.48 -1.77
CA PHE A 38 11.94 -0.32 -2.46
C PHE A 38 10.85 -1.02 -1.65
N ILE A 39 9.83 -0.26 -1.27
CA ILE A 39 8.69 -0.76 -0.52
C ILE A 39 7.43 -0.61 -1.36
N GLU A 40 6.66 -1.68 -1.50
CA GLU A 40 5.29 -1.60 -2.00
C GLU A 40 4.34 -1.37 -0.82
N LEU A 41 3.79 -0.16 -0.72
CA LEU A 41 2.85 0.25 0.32
C LEU A 41 1.40 0.09 -0.16
N SER A 42 0.56 -0.48 0.68
CA SER A 42 -0.89 -0.54 0.46
C SER A 42 -1.63 0.07 1.65
N ASP A 43 -2.43 1.09 1.40
CA ASP A 43 -3.37 1.67 2.37
C ASP A 43 -4.76 0.99 2.35
N GLY A 44 -4.93 -0.04 1.51
CA GLY A 44 -6.19 -0.72 1.30
C GLY A 44 -7.20 0.03 0.41
N THR A 45 -6.95 1.27 0.01
CA THR A 45 -7.90 2.06 -0.78
C THR A 45 -7.86 1.74 -2.28
N PHE A 46 -6.76 1.17 -2.78
CA PHE A 46 -6.57 0.84 -4.19
C PHE A 46 -5.94 -0.54 -4.38
N PHE A 47 -6.06 -1.11 -5.61
CA PHE A 47 -5.49 -2.43 -5.92
C PHE A 47 -3.98 -2.42 -6.12
N LYS A 48 -3.49 -1.35 -6.78
CA LYS A 48 -2.06 -1.19 -7.00
C LYS A 48 -1.45 -0.58 -5.75
N PRO A 49 -0.35 -1.14 -5.24
CA PRO A 49 0.41 -0.50 -4.18
C PRO A 49 1.13 0.75 -4.72
N LEU A 50 1.48 1.66 -3.82
CA LEU A 50 2.39 2.76 -4.09
C LEU A 50 3.82 2.27 -3.84
N GLN A 51 4.73 2.52 -4.78
CA GLN A 51 6.14 2.28 -4.57
C GLN A 51 6.76 3.45 -3.79
N LEU A 52 7.40 3.11 -2.68
CA LEU A 52 8.24 4.02 -1.91
C LEU A 52 9.69 3.71 -2.25
N VAL A 53 10.49 4.75 -2.48
CA VAL A 53 11.92 4.66 -2.70
C VAL A 53 12.62 5.30 -1.52
N LEU A 54 13.39 4.50 -0.79
CA LEU A 54 14.19 4.92 0.35
C LEU A 54 15.65 4.95 -0.09
N GLU A 55 16.32 6.08 0.12
CA GLU A 55 17.75 6.26 -0.17
C GLU A 55 18.51 6.40 1.14
N GLU A 56 19.67 5.71 1.28
CA GLU A 56 20.49 5.75 2.48
C GLU A 56 20.94 7.18 2.80
N ASP A 57 21.30 7.97 1.78
CA ASP A 57 21.76 9.35 1.94
C ASP A 57 20.64 10.34 2.36
N SER A 58 19.39 9.97 2.14
CA SER A 58 18.24 10.85 2.39
C SER A 58 17.53 10.59 3.72
N LEU A 59 17.80 9.44 4.35
CA LEU A 59 17.11 9.01 5.55
C LEU A 59 18.07 8.81 6.72
N PRO A 60 17.96 9.62 7.80
CA PRO A 60 18.62 9.30 9.06
C PRO A 60 18.22 7.89 9.53
N GLU A 61 19.17 7.13 10.05
CA GLU A 61 18.92 5.79 10.60
C GLU A 61 18.40 4.76 9.58
N TYR A 62 18.67 4.95 8.27
CA TYR A 62 18.22 4.05 7.19
C TYR A 62 18.39 2.56 7.52
N LYS A 63 19.58 2.16 7.98
CA LYS A 63 19.92 0.76 8.29
C LYS A 63 19.14 0.20 9.48
N GLU A 64 18.84 1.03 10.45
CA GLU A 64 18.02 0.61 11.60
C GLU A 64 16.56 0.49 11.20
N MET A 65 16.04 1.46 10.46
CA MET A 65 14.65 1.43 9.97
C MET A 65 14.40 0.25 9.04
N THR A 66 15.30 0.00 8.06
CA THR A 66 15.10 -1.12 7.11
C THR A 66 15.09 -2.48 7.80
N ARG A 67 15.86 -2.67 8.87
CA ARG A 67 15.84 -3.91 9.68
C ARG A 67 14.51 -4.15 10.39
N ARG A 68 13.79 -3.08 10.76
CA ARG A 68 12.50 -3.14 11.46
C ARG A 68 11.31 -3.30 10.51
N ILE A 69 11.50 -3.06 9.22
CA ILE A 69 10.45 -3.12 8.22
C ILE A 69 10.41 -4.51 7.60
N GLY A 70 9.40 -5.28 7.96
CA GLY A 70 9.06 -6.56 7.34
C GLY A 70 7.77 -6.50 6.54
N VAL A 71 7.47 -7.57 5.80
CA VAL A 71 6.16 -7.74 5.14
C VAL A 71 5.06 -7.73 6.20
N GLY A 72 4.06 -6.87 6.04
CA GLY A 72 2.98 -6.71 7.02
C GLY A 72 3.21 -5.58 8.03
N ALA A 73 4.41 -5.02 8.14
CA ALA A 73 4.68 -3.85 8.97
C ALA A 73 3.82 -2.66 8.51
N SER A 74 3.47 -1.80 9.44
CA SER A 74 2.77 -0.54 9.15
C SER A 74 3.73 0.63 9.23
N VAL A 75 3.69 1.49 8.22
CA VAL A 75 4.57 2.65 8.12
C VAL A 75 3.79 3.90 7.72
N SER A 76 4.31 5.05 8.13
CA SER A 76 3.93 6.36 7.61
C SER A 76 5.14 6.96 6.89
N ALA A 77 4.97 7.36 5.65
CA ALA A 77 6.03 7.91 4.81
C ALA A 77 5.63 9.29 4.30
N GLU A 78 6.61 10.20 4.28
CA GLU A 78 6.47 11.53 3.70
C GLU A 78 7.61 11.76 2.71
N GLY A 79 7.30 12.42 1.59
CA GLY A 79 8.30 12.66 0.56
C GLY A 79 7.77 13.39 -0.65
N THR A 80 8.52 13.28 -1.74
CA THR A 80 8.17 13.85 -3.05
C THR A 80 7.71 12.72 -3.98
N LEU A 81 6.50 12.85 -4.51
CA LEU A 81 5.99 11.97 -5.56
C LEU A 81 6.63 12.39 -6.88
N ILE A 82 7.39 11.50 -7.49
CA ILE A 82 8.11 11.71 -8.75
C ILE A 82 7.42 10.94 -9.86
N LEU A 83 7.23 11.59 -11.00
CA LEU A 83 6.65 10.94 -12.18
C LEU A 83 7.69 10.04 -12.85
N THR A 84 7.28 8.82 -13.18
CA THR A 84 8.14 7.80 -13.82
C THR A 84 7.43 7.20 -15.04
N PRO A 85 7.21 8.01 -16.12
CA PRO A 85 6.41 7.61 -17.27
C PRO A 85 6.96 6.38 -18.00
N ASP A 86 8.27 6.19 -18.00
CA ASP A 86 8.94 5.07 -18.67
C ASP A 86 9.07 3.82 -17.77
N ALA A 87 8.65 3.90 -16.49
CA ALA A 87 8.70 2.79 -15.57
C ALA A 87 7.40 1.99 -15.56
N LYS A 88 7.42 0.84 -14.89
CA LYS A 88 6.22 -0.01 -14.73
C LYS A 88 5.07 0.69 -13.99
N GLN A 89 5.39 1.65 -13.15
CA GLN A 89 4.46 2.48 -12.40
C GLN A 89 4.53 3.92 -12.90
N PRO A 90 3.42 4.67 -12.91
CA PRO A 90 3.39 6.04 -13.43
C PRO A 90 4.11 7.05 -12.52
N PHE A 91 4.32 6.71 -11.26
CA PHE A 91 4.97 7.55 -10.25
C PHE A 91 5.48 6.70 -9.08
N GLU A 92 6.41 7.28 -8.32
CA GLU A 92 7.01 6.70 -7.11
C GLU A 92 7.15 7.78 -6.04
N LEU A 93 7.05 7.41 -4.76
CA LEU A 93 7.29 8.33 -3.66
C LEU A 93 8.76 8.21 -3.22
N LYS A 94 9.56 9.24 -3.50
CA LYS A 94 10.90 9.41 -2.95
C LYS A 94 10.77 9.90 -1.51
N VAL A 95 11.11 9.02 -0.57
CA VAL A 95 10.84 9.23 0.86
C VAL A 95 11.92 10.12 1.47
N THR A 96 11.50 11.17 2.17
CA THR A 96 12.35 12.06 2.96
C THR A 96 12.20 11.83 4.46
N SER A 97 11.06 11.27 4.90
CA SER A 97 10.81 10.89 6.28
C SER A 97 10.00 9.61 6.34
N LEU A 98 10.37 8.70 7.21
CA LEU A 98 9.71 7.42 7.40
C LEU A 98 9.55 7.14 8.90
N GLN A 99 8.35 6.73 9.29
CA GLN A 99 8.06 6.28 10.65
C GLN A 99 7.49 4.87 10.62
N VAL A 100 8.09 3.96 11.36
CA VAL A 100 7.54 2.62 11.59
C VAL A 100 6.49 2.73 12.69
N LEU A 101 5.22 2.54 12.33
CA LEU A 101 4.08 2.61 13.25
C LEU A 101 3.87 1.28 13.99
N GLY A 102 4.21 0.18 13.34
CA GLY A 102 4.13 -1.16 13.91
C GLY A 102 4.98 -2.14 13.12
N GLU A 103 5.78 -2.90 13.85
CA GLU A 103 6.63 -3.94 13.27
C GLU A 103 5.79 -5.19 12.94
N SER A 104 6.31 -6.02 12.07
CA SER A 104 5.71 -7.31 11.74
C SER A 104 6.70 -8.42 12.05
N PRO A 105 6.27 -9.49 12.73
CA PRO A 105 7.14 -10.62 13.01
C PRO A 105 7.53 -11.36 11.74
N SER A 106 8.65 -12.07 11.78
CA SER A 106 9.20 -12.80 10.63
C SER A 106 8.29 -13.92 10.12
N ASP A 107 7.39 -14.42 10.98
CA ASP A 107 6.39 -15.45 10.69
C ASP A 107 5.04 -14.90 10.21
N TYR A 108 4.98 -13.60 9.85
CA TYR A 108 3.77 -12.99 9.30
C TYR A 108 3.19 -13.83 8.15
N PRO A 109 1.91 -14.26 8.23
CA PRO A 109 1.36 -15.30 7.37
C PRO A 109 1.32 -14.96 5.87
N LEU A 110 1.11 -13.67 5.52
CA LEU A 110 0.99 -13.23 4.12
C LEU A 110 2.34 -12.81 3.53
N GLN A 111 3.30 -13.74 3.50
CA GLN A 111 4.58 -13.53 2.86
C GLN A 111 4.44 -13.39 1.32
N LYS A 112 5.49 -12.89 0.65
CA LYS A 112 5.56 -12.73 -0.80
C LYS A 112 5.60 -14.09 -1.52
N LYS A 113 4.50 -14.83 -1.49
CA LYS A 113 4.30 -16.09 -2.20
C LYS A 113 2.82 -16.26 -2.57
N ARG A 114 2.54 -17.19 -3.49
CA ARG A 114 1.16 -17.54 -3.80
C ARG A 114 0.55 -18.31 -2.62
N HIS A 115 -0.61 -17.87 -2.17
CA HIS A 115 -1.40 -18.53 -1.13
C HIS A 115 -2.61 -19.22 -1.75
N THR A 116 -2.94 -20.43 -1.28
CA THR A 116 -4.15 -21.15 -1.70
C THR A 116 -5.39 -20.55 -1.04
N LEU A 117 -6.55 -20.80 -1.62
CA LEU A 117 -7.83 -20.34 -1.06
C LEU A 117 -8.11 -20.98 0.31
N GLU A 118 -7.76 -22.26 0.46
CA GLU A 118 -7.90 -23.01 1.70
C GLU A 118 -7.07 -22.33 2.79
N TYR A 119 -5.81 -22.06 2.53
CA TYR A 119 -4.93 -21.37 3.47
C TYR A 119 -5.48 -19.99 3.85
N LEU A 120 -5.91 -19.19 2.87
CA LEU A 120 -6.47 -17.85 3.13
C LEU A 120 -7.75 -17.89 3.97
N ARG A 121 -8.50 -19.01 3.96
CA ARG A 121 -9.66 -19.20 4.84
C ARG A 121 -9.27 -19.50 6.28
N THR A 122 -8.10 -20.05 6.55
CA THR A 122 -7.62 -20.26 7.93
C THR A 122 -7.17 -18.97 8.61
N ILE A 123 -6.79 -17.94 7.84
CA ILE A 123 -6.36 -16.62 8.33
C ILE A 123 -7.39 -15.53 7.98
N GLN A 124 -8.62 -15.69 8.41
CA GLN A 124 -9.77 -14.87 8.02
C GLN A 124 -9.56 -13.37 8.23
N HIS A 125 -8.89 -12.98 9.32
CA HIS A 125 -8.60 -11.59 9.68
C HIS A 125 -7.56 -10.94 8.74
N LEU A 126 -6.68 -11.72 8.10
CA LEU A 126 -5.66 -11.21 7.17
C LEU A 126 -6.03 -11.37 5.69
N ARG A 127 -6.92 -12.30 5.35
CA ARG A 127 -7.27 -12.57 3.94
C ARG A 127 -7.74 -11.34 3.14
N PRO A 128 -8.37 -10.29 3.73
CA PRO A 128 -8.72 -9.09 2.97
C PRO A 128 -7.52 -8.35 2.38
N ARG A 129 -6.32 -8.60 2.90
CA ARG A 129 -5.07 -8.03 2.37
C ARG A 129 -4.54 -8.80 1.14
N ALA A 130 -5.02 -10.03 0.89
CA ALA A 130 -4.70 -10.79 -0.32
C ALA A 130 -5.49 -10.26 -1.52
N ASN A 131 -4.84 -10.12 -2.68
CA ASN A 131 -5.43 -9.52 -3.88
C ASN A 131 -6.79 -10.12 -4.25
N LEU A 132 -6.91 -11.44 -4.24
CA LEU A 132 -8.15 -12.13 -4.60
C LEU A 132 -9.32 -11.71 -3.68
N PHE A 133 -9.12 -11.75 -2.36
CA PHE A 133 -10.16 -11.38 -1.41
C PHE A 133 -10.41 -9.88 -1.39
N GLN A 134 -9.39 -9.06 -1.61
CA GLN A 134 -9.55 -7.63 -1.78
C GLN A 134 -10.48 -7.31 -2.97
N CYS A 135 -10.28 -7.99 -4.12
CA CYS A 135 -11.17 -7.87 -5.27
C CYS A 135 -12.58 -8.35 -4.96
N ALA A 136 -12.71 -9.56 -4.43
CA ALA A 136 -14.02 -10.17 -4.14
C ALA A 136 -14.85 -9.33 -3.16
N PHE A 137 -14.25 -8.83 -2.09
CA PHE A 137 -14.95 -7.99 -1.12
C PHE A 137 -15.34 -6.63 -1.67
N ARG A 138 -14.55 -6.03 -2.56
CA ARG A 138 -14.93 -4.78 -3.24
C ARG A 138 -16.10 -4.99 -4.19
N VAL A 139 -16.08 -6.03 -5.01
CA VAL A 139 -17.21 -6.38 -5.88
C VAL A 139 -18.46 -6.64 -5.06
N ARG A 140 -18.35 -7.41 -3.98
CA ARG A 140 -19.46 -7.68 -3.07
C ARG A 140 -20.05 -6.40 -2.45
N SER A 141 -19.19 -5.49 -1.99
CA SER A 141 -19.62 -4.21 -1.41
C SER A 141 -20.38 -3.35 -2.43
N ILE A 142 -19.85 -3.23 -3.65
CA ILE A 142 -20.47 -2.45 -4.73
C ILE A 142 -21.81 -3.08 -5.14
N ALA A 143 -21.88 -4.41 -5.27
CA ALA A 143 -23.10 -5.13 -5.61
C ALA A 143 -24.19 -4.94 -4.54
N ALA A 144 -23.83 -5.03 -3.25
CA ALA A 144 -24.77 -4.78 -2.17
C ALA A 144 -25.32 -3.34 -2.21
N GLN A 145 -24.46 -2.35 -2.40
CA GLN A 145 -24.90 -0.96 -2.54
C GLN A 145 -25.80 -0.74 -3.77
N ALA A 146 -25.51 -1.41 -4.89
CA ALA A 146 -26.34 -1.32 -6.09
C ALA A 146 -27.76 -1.89 -5.86
N VAL A 147 -27.86 -3.02 -5.15
CA VAL A 147 -29.16 -3.60 -4.76
C VAL A 147 -29.92 -2.64 -3.84
N HIS A 148 -29.29 -2.11 -2.81
CA HIS A 148 -29.94 -1.16 -1.90
C HIS A 148 -30.43 0.10 -2.64
N ARG A 149 -29.61 0.66 -3.53
CA ARG A 149 -30.00 1.83 -4.34
C ARG A 149 -31.19 1.51 -5.24
N PHE A 150 -31.14 0.36 -5.93
CA PHE A 150 -32.23 -0.09 -6.79
C PHE A 150 -33.57 -0.21 -6.05
N MET A 151 -33.55 -0.78 -4.85
CA MET A 151 -34.75 -0.94 -4.02
C MET A 151 -35.25 0.43 -3.52
N HIS A 152 -34.35 1.25 -3.00
CA HIS A 152 -34.66 2.60 -2.51
C HIS A 152 -35.31 3.47 -3.60
N ASP A 153 -34.74 3.50 -4.82
CA ASP A 153 -35.23 4.30 -5.94
C ASP A 153 -36.64 3.87 -6.41
N ARG A 154 -37.09 2.70 -5.98
CA ARG A 154 -38.43 2.15 -6.26
C ARG A 154 -39.40 2.17 -5.08
N GLY A 155 -39.01 2.82 -3.98
CA GLY A 155 -39.87 3.01 -2.81
C GLY A 155 -39.93 1.82 -1.83
N PHE A 156 -38.97 0.88 -1.93
CA PHE A 156 -38.82 -0.21 -0.94
C PHE A 156 -37.93 0.20 0.21
#